data_98f38bd2f3d20e569172311f6f4c1af7
#
_entry.id   98f38bd2f3d20e569172311f6f4c1af7
#
_cell.length_a   1.000
_cell.length_b   1.000
_cell.length_c   1.000
_cell.angle_alpha   90.00
_cell.angle_beta   90.00
_cell.angle_gamma   90.00
#
_symmetry.space_group_name_H-M   'P 1'
#
loop_
_entity.id
_entity.type
_entity.pdbx_description
1 polymer ?
#
loop_
_entity_poly.entity_id
_entity_poly.type
_entity_poly.pdbx_seq_one_letter_code
_entity_poly.pdbx_strand_id
1 'polypeptide(L)'
;MVQKKNTLTKTGIVALLACVCCILWGSAIPVIKTGYRLMEVDAADTASQIVFAGIRFTLAGLLVLIFASIRERKVLIPDRTILKYAVPVCLAQTVGQYFFFYIGVAHTSGVKGGIITGLGNFIAILMACLIVRNERMTGRKMAGCVLGFAGVVVINLMGKSLDIGFTLTGEGFILISQVAYGISTILINIYSKKVSPVVLSGTQFTMGGVVLTLIGIGMGGRLGNITAVGVVIIFYLAMVSAVAYTLWSVLLAWNDVSKVAIFGFVNPLCSVILSALILGEVKQAFNTGSLVALLLVCTGIYIVNCKAKQKN
;
A
#
# COMPACT_ATOMS: atom_id res chain seq x y z
N MET A 1 22.77 5.14 17.21
CA MET A 1 21.33 5.32 16.99
C MET A 1 20.93 6.77 16.66
N VAL A 2 21.45 7.80 17.30
CA VAL A 2 21.10 9.23 17.09
C VAL A 2 21.34 9.71 15.66
N GLN A 3 22.46 9.32 15.03
CA GLN A 3 22.82 9.74 13.67
C GLN A 3 21.88 9.16 12.61
N LYS A 4 21.39 7.92 12.80
CA LYS A 4 20.40 7.27 11.92
C LYS A 4 19.02 7.95 12.00
N LYS A 5 18.63 8.40 13.21
CA LYS A 5 17.39 9.14 13.43
C LYS A 5 17.37 10.42 12.61
N ASN A 6 18.47 11.18 12.62
CA ASN A 6 18.55 12.48 11.92
C ASN A 6 18.45 12.33 10.38
N THR A 7 18.91 11.23 9.82
CA THR A 7 18.85 10.97 8.38
C THR A 7 17.45 10.59 7.92
N LEU A 8 16.77 9.64 8.61
CA LEU A 8 15.45 9.15 8.22
C LEU A 8 14.30 10.14 8.50
N THR A 9 14.57 11.26 9.16
CA THR A 9 13.58 12.33 9.40
C THR A 9 13.73 13.52 8.45
N LYS A 10 14.80 13.55 7.64
CA LYS A 10 14.98 14.60 6.62
C LYS A 10 13.92 14.45 5.52
N THR A 11 13.20 15.54 5.22
CA THR A 11 12.09 15.53 4.26
C THR A 11 12.50 14.97 2.89
N GLY A 12 13.66 15.32 2.37
CA GLY A 12 14.15 14.80 1.07
C GLY A 12 14.38 13.27 1.08
N ILE A 13 14.88 12.73 2.19
CA ILE A 13 15.08 11.27 2.33
C ILE A 13 13.75 10.55 2.50
N VAL A 14 12.83 11.11 3.29
CA VAL A 14 11.47 10.58 3.42
C VAL A 14 10.78 10.58 2.06
N ALA A 15 10.87 11.68 1.31
CA ALA A 15 10.31 11.79 -0.04
C ALA A 15 10.88 10.72 -0.99
N LEU A 16 12.21 10.60 -1.05
CA LEU A 16 12.87 9.61 -1.91
C LEU A 16 12.43 8.19 -1.58
N LEU A 17 12.50 7.78 -0.32
CA LEU A 17 12.14 6.42 0.10
C LEU A 17 10.64 6.16 -0.06
N ALA A 18 9.78 7.13 0.24
CA ALA A 18 8.35 6.99 0.02
C ALA A 18 7.99 6.90 -1.46
N CYS A 19 8.64 7.67 -2.34
CA CYS A 19 8.46 7.54 -3.79
C CYS A 19 8.92 6.17 -4.31
N VAL A 20 10.02 5.62 -3.81
CA VAL A 20 10.43 4.24 -4.13
C VAL A 20 9.33 3.25 -3.75
N CYS A 21 8.75 3.37 -2.56
CA CYS A 21 7.61 2.52 -2.16
C CYS A 21 6.42 2.68 -3.12
N CYS A 22 6.09 3.91 -3.52
CA CYS A 22 4.97 4.20 -4.42
C CYS A 22 5.21 3.65 -5.84
N ILE A 23 6.43 3.71 -6.36
CA ILE A 23 6.79 3.12 -7.65
C ILE A 23 6.62 1.59 -7.59
N LEU A 24 7.14 0.97 -6.54
CA LEU A 24 7.00 -0.48 -6.33
C LEU A 24 5.53 -0.89 -6.23
N TRP A 25 4.72 -0.20 -5.43
CA TRP A 25 3.29 -0.49 -5.32
C TRP A 25 2.54 -0.20 -6.62
N GLY A 26 2.90 0.87 -7.33
CA GLY A 26 2.32 1.21 -8.63
C GLY A 26 2.53 0.12 -9.67
N SER A 27 3.68 -0.59 -9.62
CA SER A 27 3.94 -1.72 -10.51
C SER A 27 3.13 -2.97 -10.17
N ALA A 28 2.60 -3.07 -8.94
CA ALA A 28 1.95 -4.30 -8.49
C ALA A 28 0.67 -4.61 -9.27
N ILE A 29 -0.18 -3.60 -9.56
CA ILE A 29 -1.48 -3.83 -10.22
C ILE A 29 -1.31 -4.48 -11.61
N PRO A 30 -0.52 -3.92 -12.55
CA PRO A 30 -0.35 -4.54 -13.86
C PRO A 30 0.30 -5.92 -13.78
N VAL A 31 1.23 -6.12 -12.83
CA VAL A 31 1.89 -7.41 -12.64
C VAL A 31 0.96 -8.46 -12.04
N ILE A 32 0.08 -8.09 -11.09
CA ILE A 32 -0.97 -8.98 -10.56
C ILE A 32 -1.90 -9.44 -11.69
N LYS A 33 -2.39 -8.51 -12.53
CA LYS A 33 -3.26 -8.85 -13.66
C LYS A 33 -2.57 -9.81 -14.66
N THR A 34 -1.29 -9.59 -14.90
CA THR A 34 -0.48 -10.49 -15.73
C THR A 34 -0.34 -11.88 -15.06
N GLY A 35 -0.12 -11.91 -13.74
CA GLY A 35 -0.06 -13.15 -12.97
C GLY A 35 -1.37 -13.95 -13.03
N TYR A 36 -2.51 -13.28 -12.86
CA TYR A 36 -3.83 -13.92 -12.97
C TYR A 36 -4.03 -14.55 -14.34
N ARG A 37 -3.72 -13.80 -15.43
CA ARG A 37 -3.85 -14.31 -16.79
C ARG A 37 -2.97 -15.55 -17.04
N LEU A 38 -1.73 -15.55 -16.53
CA LEU A 38 -0.78 -16.65 -16.75
C LEU A 38 -1.07 -17.89 -15.89
N MET A 39 -1.74 -17.72 -14.75
CA MET A 39 -2.13 -18.80 -13.84
C MET A 39 -3.59 -19.20 -14.01
N GLU A 40 -4.26 -18.69 -15.03
CA GLU A 40 -5.67 -18.99 -15.33
C GLU A 40 -6.61 -18.73 -14.15
N VAL A 41 -6.31 -17.65 -13.37
CA VAL A 41 -7.17 -17.18 -12.28
C VAL A 41 -8.23 -16.25 -12.86
N ASP A 42 -9.48 -16.71 -12.89
CA ASP A 42 -10.59 -15.93 -13.41
C ASP A 42 -10.89 -14.69 -12.55
N ALA A 43 -11.42 -13.65 -13.17
CA ALA A 43 -11.83 -12.43 -12.47
C ALA A 43 -12.96 -12.67 -11.48
N ALA A 44 -13.82 -13.67 -11.72
CA ALA A 44 -14.89 -14.08 -10.81
C ALA A 44 -14.42 -15.05 -9.71
N ASP A 45 -13.20 -15.62 -9.83
CA ASP A 45 -12.67 -16.58 -8.86
C ASP A 45 -11.94 -15.86 -7.71
N THR A 46 -12.74 -15.27 -6.83
CA THR A 46 -12.25 -14.59 -5.62
C THR A 46 -11.41 -15.52 -4.73
N ALA A 47 -11.77 -16.80 -4.65
CA ALA A 47 -11.07 -17.75 -3.79
C ALA A 47 -9.61 -17.94 -4.24
N SER A 48 -9.39 -18.16 -5.53
CA SER A 48 -8.04 -18.29 -6.11
C SER A 48 -7.24 -16.99 -6.05
N GLN A 49 -7.90 -15.83 -6.18
CA GLN A 49 -7.26 -14.52 -5.98
C GLN A 49 -6.75 -14.35 -4.55
N ILE A 50 -7.50 -14.81 -3.55
CA ILE A 50 -7.10 -14.78 -2.13
C ILE A 50 -5.94 -15.76 -1.89
N VAL A 51 -5.94 -16.96 -2.50
CA VAL A 51 -4.79 -17.90 -2.44
C VAL A 51 -3.54 -17.25 -3.02
N PHE A 52 -3.64 -16.61 -4.20
CA PHE A 52 -2.53 -15.91 -4.84
C PHE A 52 -1.96 -14.82 -3.93
N ALA A 53 -2.83 -14.00 -3.34
CA ALA A 53 -2.44 -12.97 -2.37
C ALA A 53 -1.76 -13.57 -1.15
N GLY A 54 -2.31 -14.64 -0.60
CA GLY A 54 -1.80 -15.33 0.57
C GLY A 54 -0.39 -15.87 0.37
N ILE A 55 -0.15 -16.60 -0.72
CA ILE A 55 1.18 -17.12 -1.09
C ILE A 55 2.19 -15.97 -1.25
N ARG A 56 1.81 -14.91 -1.95
CA ARG A 56 2.64 -13.74 -2.16
C ARG A 56 3.05 -13.10 -0.83
N PHE A 57 2.10 -12.87 0.09
CA PHE A 57 2.40 -12.23 1.37
C PHE A 57 3.16 -13.13 2.34
N THR A 58 2.90 -14.44 2.33
CA THR A 58 3.71 -15.42 3.07
C THR A 58 5.16 -15.34 2.63
N LEU A 59 5.40 -15.40 1.33
CA LEU A 59 6.75 -15.30 0.78
C LEU A 59 7.41 -13.95 1.09
N ALA A 60 6.66 -12.84 0.98
CA ALA A 60 7.15 -11.51 1.34
C ALA A 60 7.59 -11.44 2.80
N GLY A 61 6.80 -11.97 3.72
CA GLY A 61 7.12 -12.00 5.14
C GLY A 61 8.36 -12.83 5.45
N LEU A 62 8.46 -14.02 4.84
CA LEU A 62 9.64 -14.88 4.98
C LEU A 62 10.90 -14.20 4.44
N LEU A 63 10.84 -13.57 3.27
CA LEU A 63 11.97 -12.82 2.69
C LEU A 63 12.45 -11.71 3.64
N VAL A 64 11.53 -10.96 4.25
CA VAL A 64 11.88 -9.92 5.23
C VAL A 64 12.55 -10.50 6.45
N LEU A 65 12.02 -11.61 7.02
CA LEU A 65 12.62 -12.26 8.21
C LEU A 65 13.97 -12.87 7.91
N ILE A 66 14.15 -13.53 6.75
CA ILE A 66 15.42 -14.08 6.29
C ILE A 66 16.45 -12.95 6.13
N PHE A 67 16.11 -11.88 5.42
CA PHE A 67 17.00 -10.73 5.24
C PHE A 67 17.39 -10.10 6.58
N ALA A 68 16.42 -9.91 7.48
CA ALA A 68 16.69 -9.38 8.81
C ALA A 68 17.61 -10.30 9.63
N SER A 69 17.40 -11.63 9.54
CA SER A 69 18.23 -12.62 10.22
C SER A 69 19.67 -12.63 9.72
N ILE A 70 19.88 -12.56 8.40
CA ILE A 70 21.21 -12.46 7.79
C ILE A 70 21.91 -11.17 8.25
N ARG A 71 21.20 -10.04 8.24
CA ARG A 71 21.76 -8.76 8.65
C ARG A 71 22.17 -8.72 10.12
N GLU A 72 21.34 -9.27 11.00
CA GLU A 72 21.60 -9.33 12.45
C GLU A 72 22.53 -10.50 12.83
N ARG A 73 22.92 -11.34 11.85
CA ARG A 73 23.70 -12.57 12.05
C ARG A 73 23.11 -13.50 13.12
N LYS A 74 21.79 -13.50 13.22
CA LYS A 74 21.01 -14.27 14.19
C LYS A 74 19.66 -14.64 13.58
N VAL A 75 19.23 -15.89 13.77
CA VAL A 75 17.87 -16.30 13.37
C VAL A 75 16.85 -15.54 14.20
N LEU A 76 16.07 -14.69 13.54
CA LEU A 76 15.03 -13.86 14.18
C LEU A 76 13.71 -14.64 14.20
N ILE A 77 13.49 -15.35 15.29
CA ILE A 77 12.20 -15.98 15.56
C ILE A 77 11.33 -14.97 16.32
N PRO A 78 10.11 -14.66 15.83
CA PRO A 78 9.21 -13.76 16.52
C PRO A 78 8.86 -14.28 17.93
N ASP A 79 9.19 -13.49 18.93
CA ASP A 79 8.83 -13.76 20.32
C ASP A 79 7.38 -13.34 20.64
N ARG A 80 6.91 -13.63 21.85
CA ARG A 80 5.56 -13.26 22.30
C ARG A 80 5.32 -11.75 22.24
N THR A 81 6.36 -10.93 22.41
CA THR A 81 6.25 -9.47 22.34
C THR A 81 5.99 -9.02 20.91
N ILE A 82 6.75 -9.54 19.96
CA ILE A 82 6.52 -9.28 18.52
C ILE A 82 5.13 -9.75 18.10
N LEU A 83 4.73 -10.97 18.48
CA LEU A 83 3.42 -11.51 18.13
C LEU A 83 2.26 -10.66 18.65
N LYS A 84 2.36 -10.14 19.88
CA LYS A 84 1.36 -9.24 20.47
C LYS A 84 1.08 -8.01 19.59
N TYR A 85 2.11 -7.46 18.95
CA TYR A 85 1.98 -6.29 18.07
C TYR A 85 1.73 -6.69 16.61
N ALA A 86 2.23 -7.83 16.17
CA ALA A 86 2.06 -8.29 14.80
C ALA A 86 0.62 -8.76 14.50
N VAL A 87 -0.06 -9.39 15.47
CA VAL A 87 -1.44 -9.89 15.28
C VAL A 87 -2.41 -8.76 14.91
N PRO A 88 -2.53 -7.64 15.66
CA PRO A 88 -3.44 -6.56 15.28
C PRO A 88 -3.09 -5.94 13.91
N VAL A 89 -1.78 -5.79 13.59
CA VAL A 89 -1.35 -5.28 12.28
C VAL A 89 -1.70 -6.27 11.18
N CYS A 90 -1.47 -7.57 11.40
CA CYS A 90 -1.82 -8.64 10.48
C CYS A 90 -3.33 -8.64 10.16
N LEU A 91 -4.17 -8.57 11.20
CA LEU A 91 -5.63 -8.54 11.02
C LEU A 91 -6.10 -7.28 10.27
N ALA A 92 -5.53 -6.12 10.56
CA ALA A 92 -5.90 -4.88 9.89
C ALA A 92 -5.32 -4.80 8.45
N GLN A 93 -3.99 -5.01 8.29
CA GLN A 93 -3.31 -4.81 7.02
C GLN A 93 -3.42 -6.01 6.08
N THR A 94 -2.92 -7.17 6.49
CA THR A 94 -2.78 -8.27 5.53
C THR A 94 -4.09 -9.02 5.34
N VAL A 95 -4.81 -9.36 6.40
CA VAL A 95 -6.07 -10.09 6.28
C VAL A 95 -7.20 -9.13 5.91
N GLY A 96 -7.51 -8.15 6.78
CA GLY A 96 -8.66 -7.27 6.58
C GLY A 96 -8.57 -6.41 5.32
N GLN A 97 -7.47 -5.67 5.17
CA GLN A 97 -7.31 -4.80 4.00
C GLN A 97 -7.35 -5.59 2.70
N TYR A 98 -6.56 -6.66 2.57
CA TYR A 98 -6.42 -7.34 1.28
C TYR A 98 -7.56 -8.28 0.96
N PHE A 99 -8.21 -8.90 1.94
CA PHE A 99 -9.44 -9.65 1.69
C PHE A 99 -10.48 -8.79 0.97
N PHE A 100 -10.81 -7.63 1.55
CA PHE A 100 -11.78 -6.73 0.92
C PHE A 100 -11.25 -6.08 -0.35
N PHE A 101 -9.95 -5.77 -0.42
CA PHE A 101 -9.36 -5.15 -1.59
C PHE A 101 -9.43 -6.04 -2.84
N TYR A 102 -9.06 -7.32 -2.72
CA TYR A 102 -9.06 -8.23 -3.86
C TYR A 102 -10.47 -8.50 -4.37
N ILE A 103 -11.42 -8.70 -3.48
CA ILE A 103 -12.84 -8.86 -3.86
C ILE A 103 -13.34 -7.56 -4.51
N GLY A 104 -13.05 -6.41 -3.92
CA GLY A 104 -13.49 -5.11 -4.45
C GLY A 104 -12.94 -4.82 -5.84
N VAL A 105 -11.66 -5.07 -6.08
CA VAL A 105 -11.02 -4.87 -7.40
C VAL A 105 -11.58 -5.77 -8.47
N ALA A 106 -12.01 -6.99 -8.13
CA ALA A 106 -12.65 -7.90 -9.07
C ALA A 106 -14.03 -7.40 -9.55
N HIS A 107 -14.73 -6.62 -8.70
CA HIS A 107 -16.11 -6.19 -8.94
C HIS A 107 -16.25 -4.71 -9.27
N THR A 108 -15.15 -3.98 -9.50
CA THR A 108 -15.19 -2.56 -9.89
C THR A 108 -14.27 -2.24 -11.05
N SER A 109 -14.50 -1.10 -11.70
CA SER A 109 -13.60 -0.62 -12.74
C SER A 109 -12.28 -0.14 -12.15
N GLY A 110 -11.17 -0.24 -12.93
CA GLY A 110 -9.86 0.24 -12.50
C GLY A 110 -9.86 1.72 -12.13
N VAL A 111 -10.68 2.54 -12.81
CA VAL A 111 -10.84 3.98 -12.54
C VAL A 111 -11.45 4.21 -11.17
N LYS A 112 -12.61 3.62 -10.89
CA LYS A 112 -13.29 3.75 -9.59
C LYS A 112 -12.42 3.22 -8.45
N GLY A 113 -11.85 2.02 -8.64
CA GLY A 113 -10.93 1.41 -7.67
C GLY A 113 -9.73 2.29 -7.36
N GLY A 114 -9.13 2.92 -8.39
CA GLY A 114 -8.01 3.85 -8.24
C GLY A 114 -8.38 5.11 -7.44
N ILE A 115 -9.53 5.71 -7.72
CA ILE A 115 -10.04 6.90 -6.98
C ILE A 115 -10.24 6.54 -5.49
N ILE A 116 -10.94 5.44 -5.21
CA ILE A 116 -11.24 5.02 -3.84
C ILE A 116 -9.98 4.61 -3.09
N THR A 117 -9.04 3.94 -3.76
CA THR A 117 -7.73 3.60 -3.17
C THR A 117 -6.94 4.87 -2.81
N GLY A 118 -7.05 5.93 -3.60
CA GLY A 118 -6.47 7.24 -3.29
C GLY A 118 -7.01 7.86 -1.99
N LEU A 119 -8.28 7.58 -1.63
CA LEU A 119 -8.86 8.02 -0.35
C LEU A 119 -8.15 7.43 0.87
N GLY A 120 -7.51 6.26 0.73
CA GLY A 120 -6.82 5.61 1.84
C GLY A 120 -5.76 6.49 2.50
N ASN A 121 -5.03 7.28 1.72
CA ASN A 121 -4.03 8.20 2.24
C ASN A 121 -4.67 9.35 3.03
N PHE A 122 -5.81 9.87 2.55
CA PHE A 122 -6.59 10.87 3.28
C PHE A 122 -7.15 10.29 4.59
N ILE A 123 -7.73 9.08 4.54
CA ILE A 123 -8.24 8.36 5.70
C ILE A 123 -7.12 8.14 6.72
N ALA A 124 -5.93 7.70 6.30
CA ALA A 124 -4.79 7.49 7.19
C ALA A 124 -4.35 8.79 7.88
N ILE A 125 -4.30 9.91 7.16
CA ILE A 125 -3.95 11.22 7.72
C ILE A 125 -5.03 11.71 8.69
N LEU A 126 -6.31 11.59 8.33
CA LEU A 126 -7.43 11.97 9.17
C LEU A 126 -7.43 11.17 10.47
N MET A 127 -7.33 9.85 10.38
CA MET A 127 -7.29 8.96 11.55
C MET A 127 -6.06 9.23 12.43
N ALA A 128 -4.89 9.53 11.83
CA ALA A 128 -3.71 9.90 12.58
C ALA A 128 -3.95 11.17 13.42
N CYS A 129 -4.58 12.18 12.81
CA CYS A 129 -4.91 13.43 13.51
C CYS A 129 -5.96 13.25 14.63
N LEU A 130 -6.80 12.21 14.55
CA LEU A 130 -7.81 11.89 15.57
C LEU A 130 -7.27 11.01 16.69
N ILE A 131 -6.36 10.07 16.38
CA ILE A 131 -5.94 9.00 17.29
C ILE A 131 -4.54 9.26 17.87
N VAL A 132 -3.62 9.81 17.07
CA VAL A 132 -2.23 10.03 17.51
C VAL A 132 -2.12 11.36 18.21
N ARG A 133 -1.87 11.33 19.53
CA ARG A 133 -1.91 12.49 20.42
C ARG A 133 -1.12 13.72 19.95
N ASN A 134 -0.05 13.52 19.19
CA ASN A 134 0.84 14.59 18.73
C ASN A 134 0.55 15.04 17.29
N GLU A 135 -0.42 14.46 16.62
CA GLU A 135 -0.83 14.86 15.27
C GLU A 135 -2.16 15.61 15.32
N ARG A 136 -2.17 16.83 14.80
CA ARG A 136 -3.40 17.65 14.69
C ARG A 136 -3.68 17.94 13.24
N MET A 137 -4.97 17.96 12.87
CA MET A 137 -5.40 18.42 11.56
C MET A 137 -5.15 19.93 11.47
N THR A 138 -4.39 20.35 10.49
CA THR A 138 -4.14 21.75 10.18
C THR A 138 -4.71 22.08 8.81
N GLY A 139 -4.99 23.37 8.54
CA GLY A 139 -5.46 23.81 7.22
C GLY A 139 -4.53 23.36 6.09
N ARG A 140 -3.22 23.28 6.33
CA ARG A 140 -2.24 22.78 5.34
C ARG A 140 -2.39 21.30 5.06
N LYS A 141 -2.58 20.46 6.12
CA LYS A 141 -2.83 19.03 5.94
C LYS A 141 -4.12 18.81 5.15
N MET A 142 -5.18 19.56 5.49
CA MET A 142 -6.46 19.48 4.78
C MET A 142 -6.29 19.89 3.31
N ALA A 143 -5.71 21.05 3.05
CA ALA A 143 -5.48 21.53 1.68
C ALA A 143 -4.61 20.56 0.87
N GLY A 144 -3.52 20.04 1.45
CA GLY A 144 -2.67 19.06 0.79
C GLY A 144 -3.37 17.75 0.48
N CYS A 145 -4.21 17.26 1.39
CA CYS A 145 -5.02 16.05 1.17
C CYS A 145 -6.06 16.26 0.06
N VAL A 146 -6.74 17.42 0.05
CA VAL A 146 -7.72 17.75 -1.01
C VAL A 146 -7.03 17.83 -2.37
N LEU A 147 -5.88 18.50 -2.47
CA LEU A 147 -5.13 18.60 -3.72
C LEU A 147 -4.59 17.23 -4.17
N GLY A 148 -4.02 16.45 -3.25
CA GLY A 148 -3.54 15.10 -3.55
C GLY A 148 -4.66 14.20 -4.07
N PHE A 149 -5.81 14.23 -3.41
CA PHE A 149 -6.98 13.47 -3.84
C PHE A 149 -7.54 13.97 -5.17
N ALA A 150 -7.63 15.30 -5.37
CA ALA A 150 -8.05 15.88 -6.66
C ALA A 150 -7.15 15.41 -7.80
N GLY A 151 -5.83 15.33 -7.59
CA GLY A 151 -4.89 14.75 -8.57
C GLY A 151 -5.20 13.30 -8.90
N VAL A 152 -5.53 12.48 -7.90
CA VAL A 152 -5.93 11.08 -8.10
C VAL A 152 -7.23 11.00 -8.91
N VAL A 153 -8.22 11.85 -8.60
CA VAL A 153 -9.48 11.93 -9.35
C VAL A 153 -9.21 12.30 -10.80
N VAL A 154 -8.45 13.36 -11.06
CA VAL A 154 -8.12 13.84 -12.42
C VAL A 154 -7.48 12.72 -13.25
N ILE A 155 -6.45 12.04 -12.73
CA ILE A 155 -5.75 11.02 -13.54
C ILE A 155 -6.63 9.80 -13.84
N ASN A 156 -7.54 9.44 -12.93
CA ASN A 156 -8.41 8.29 -13.11
C ASN A 156 -9.64 8.60 -13.99
N LEU A 157 -10.06 9.88 -14.10
CA LEU A 157 -11.19 10.28 -14.92
C LEU A 157 -10.82 10.53 -16.39
N MET A 158 -9.58 10.78 -16.69
CA MET A 158 -9.15 11.13 -18.04
C MET A 158 -9.20 9.92 -18.99
N GLY A 159 -10.11 10.03 -19.95
CA GLY A 159 -10.26 9.07 -21.05
C GLY A 159 -11.38 8.03 -20.91
N LYS A 160 -12.21 8.11 -19.88
CA LYS A 160 -13.35 7.18 -19.70
C LYS A 160 -14.60 7.92 -19.24
N SER A 161 -15.78 7.51 -19.75
CA SER A 161 -17.07 7.93 -19.20
C SER A 161 -17.21 7.46 -17.74
N LEU A 162 -17.67 8.37 -16.86
CA LEU A 162 -18.00 8.02 -15.48
C LEU A 162 -19.22 7.11 -15.46
N ASP A 163 -19.04 5.87 -15.09
CA ASP A 163 -20.13 5.05 -14.58
C ASP A 163 -20.32 5.39 -13.08
N ILE A 164 -21.46 5.99 -12.74
CA ILE A 164 -21.78 6.48 -11.38
C ILE A 164 -22.35 5.36 -10.50
N GLY A 165 -22.57 4.15 -11.04
CA GLY A 165 -23.05 3.01 -10.27
C GLY A 165 -22.14 2.71 -9.06
N PHE A 166 -22.70 2.44 -7.90
CA PHE A 166 -22.02 2.03 -6.68
C PHE A 166 -22.49 0.62 -6.31
N THR A 167 -21.52 -0.28 -6.11
CA THR A 167 -21.79 -1.64 -5.64
C THR A 167 -21.09 -1.87 -4.31
N LEU A 168 -21.76 -2.53 -3.38
CA LEU A 168 -21.18 -2.81 -2.07
C LEU A 168 -19.96 -3.73 -2.19
N THR A 169 -20.07 -4.77 -3.03
CA THR A 169 -19.00 -5.76 -3.25
C THR A 169 -17.83 -5.21 -4.05
N GLY A 170 -18.01 -4.13 -4.82
CA GLY A 170 -16.97 -3.42 -5.55
C GLY A 170 -16.43 -2.23 -4.74
N GLU A 171 -17.03 -1.08 -4.95
CA GLU A 171 -16.59 0.20 -4.39
C GLU A 171 -16.63 0.19 -2.85
N GLY A 172 -17.68 -0.40 -2.27
CA GLY A 172 -17.85 -0.51 -0.83
C GLY A 172 -16.72 -1.33 -0.18
N PHE A 173 -16.35 -2.45 -0.77
CA PHE A 173 -15.26 -3.31 -0.25
C PHE A 173 -13.90 -2.64 -0.40
N ILE A 174 -13.63 -1.91 -1.49
CA ILE A 174 -12.41 -1.11 -1.60
C ILE A 174 -12.40 -0.04 -0.50
N LEU A 175 -13.50 0.65 -0.23
CA LEU A 175 -13.56 1.66 0.83
C LEU A 175 -13.28 1.04 2.21
N ILE A 176 -13.86 -0.12 2.53
CA ILE A 176 -13.57 -0.87 3.76
C ILE A 176 -12.08 -1.21 3.85
N SER A 177 -11.48 -1.64 2.73
CA SER A 177 -10.05 -1.94 2.69
C SER A 177 -9.20 -0.69 2.99
N GLN A 178 -9.62 0.50 2.54
CA GLN A 178 -8.90 1.74 2.81
C GLN A 178 -9.04 2.20 4.26
N VAL A 179 -10.16 1.92 4.92
CA VAL A 179 -10.28 2.12 6.37
C VAL A 179 -9.33 1.18 7.12
N ALA A 180 -9.29 -0.09 6.74
CA ALA A 180 -8.35 -1.07 7.30
C ALA A 180 -6.87 -0.66 7.07
N TYR A 181 -6.53 -0.11 5.89
CA TYR A 181 -5.23 0.49 5.61
C TYR A 181 -4.92 1.66 6.56
N GLY A 182 -5.86 2.57 6.79
CA GLY A 182 -5.71 3.68 7.73
C GLY A 182 -5.42 3.19 9.15
N ILE A 183 -6.20 2.21 9.65
CA ILE A 183 -6.00 1.57 10.96
C ILE A 183 -4.60 0.95 11.03
N SER A 184 -4.22 0.14 10.05
CA SER A 184 -2.92 -0.54 10.03
C SER A 184 -1.76 0.45 10.03
N THR A 185 -1.86 1.56 9.30
CA THR A 185 -0.84 2.61 9.25
C THR A 185 -0.60 3.21 10.63
N ILE A 186 -1.65 3.44 11.42
CA ILE A 186 -1.55 3.96 12.79
C ILE A 186 -0.94 2.91 13.71
N LEU A 187 -1.43 1.67 13.65
CA LEU A 187 -0.87 0.57 14.44
C LEU A 187 0.63 0.40 14.17
N ILE A 188 1.05 0.43 12.90
CA ILE A 188 2.46 0.37 12.52
C ILE A 188 3.23 1.55 13.10
N ASN A 189 2.72 2.79 13.00
CA ASN A 189 3.38 3.96 13.58
C ASN A 189 3.59 3.82 15.10
N ILE A 190 2.58 3.33 15.82
CA ILE A 190 2.65 3.17 17.28
C ILE A 190 3.56 2.00 17.66
N TYR A 191 3.43 0.85 17.00
CA TYR A 191 4.11 -0.39 17.39
C TYR A 191 5.56 -0.44 16.91
N SER A 192 5.88 0.17 15.77
CA SER A 192 7.26 0.27 15.27
C SER A 192 8.17 1.14 16.13
N LYS A 193 7.62 1.89 17.08
CA LYS A 193 8.37 2.60 18.12
C LYS A 193 8.75 1.71 19.30
N LYS A 194 8.07 0.56 19.45
CA LYS A 194 8.24 -0.39 20.56
C LYS A 194 9.04 -1.62 20.17
N VAL A 195 8.93 -2.04 18.92
CA VAL A 195 9.61 -3.22 18.35
C VAL A 195 10.23 -2.90 17.01
N SER A 196 11.11 -3.77 16.52
CA SER A 196 11.72 -3.57 15.20
C SER A 196 10.66 -3.52 14.10
N PRO A 197 10.56 -2.43 13.31
CA PRO A 197 9.59 -2.33 12.21
C PRO A 197 9.81 -3.39 11.14
N VAL A 198 11.06 -3.85 10.95
CA VAL A 198 11.40 -4.87 9.97
C VAL A 198 10.84 -6.23 10.42
N VAL A 199 11.10 -6.61 11.68
CA VAL A 199 10.61 -7.89 12.23
C VAL A 199 9.08 -7.87 12.33
N LEU A 200 8.51 -6.74 12.74
CA LEU A 200 7.05 -6.54 12.77
C LEU A 200 6.43 -6.78 11.39
N SER A 201 6.99 -6.16 10.34
CA SER A 201 6.51 -6.31 8.96
C SER A 201 6.64 -7.76 8.46
N GLY A 202 7.80 -8.39 8.68
CA GLY A 202 8.02 -9.78 8.28
C GLY A 202 7.05 -10.74 8.96
N THR A 203 6.88 -10.59 10.29
CA THR A 203 5.99 -11.46 11.08
C THR A 203 4.53 -11.33 10.65
N GLN A 204 4.02 -10.08 10.54
CA GLN A 204 2.62 -9.85 10.20
C GLN A 204 2.28 -10.30 8.77
N PHE A 205 3.22 -10.17 7.80
CA PHE A 205 3.01 -10.67 6.44
C PHE A 205 3.04 -12.19 6.37
N THR A 206 3.98 -12.85 7.07
CA THR A 206 4.01 -14.32 7.12
C THR A 206 2.71 -14.86 7.70
N MET A 207 2.29 -14.35 8.85
CA MET A 207 1.05 -14.79 9.50
C MET A 207 -0.18 -14.49 8.63
N GLY A 208 -0.30 -13.26 8.14
CA GLY A 208 -1.46 -12.85 7.35
C GLY A 208 -1.52 -13.53 6.00
N GLY A 209 -0.37 -13.78 5.38
CA GLY A 209 -0.29 -14.56 4.15
C GLY A 209 -0.75 -15.99 4.34
N VAL A 210 -0.30 -16.66 5.41
CA VAL A 210 -0.78 -18.02 5.76
C VAL A 210 -2.28 -18.02 6.01
N VAL A 211 -2.80 -17.06 6.79
CA VAL A 211 -4.24 -16.96 7.06
C VAL A 211 -5.04 -16.75 5.77
N LEU A 212 -4.61 -15.84 4.88
CA LEU A 212 -5.27 -15.62 3.59
C LEU A 212 -5.23 -16.87 2.71
N THR A 213 -4.09 -17.58 2.67
CA THR A 213 -3.97 -18.83 1.92
C THR A 213 -4.95 -19.88 2.42
N LEU A 214 -5.04 -20.04 3.74
CA LEU A 214 -5.98 -20.99 4.34
C LEU A 214 -7.45 -20.61 4.09
N ILE A 215 -7.79 -19.33 4.18
CA ILE A 215 -9.13 -18.83 3.83
C ILE A 215 -9.44 -19.12 2.36
N GLY A 216 -8.54 -18.78 1.44
CA GLY A 216 -8.74 -18.98 0.01
C GLY A 216 -8.90 -20.47 -0.34
N ILE A 217 -8.08 -21.36 0.24
CA ILE A 217 -8.21 -22.82 0.05
C ILE A 217 -9.54 -23.31 0.64
N GLY A 218 -9.92 -22.83 1.84
CA GLY A 218 -11.20 -23.16 2.46
C GLY A 218 -12.41 -22.71 1.63
N MET A 219 -12.27 -21.68 0.82
CA MET A 219 -13.29 -21.22 -0.14
C MET A 219 -13.24 -22.00 -1.47
N GLY A 220 -12.38 -23.00 -1.62
CA GLY A 220 -12.21 -23.80 -2.84
C GLY A 220 -11.22 -23.23 -3.85
N GLY A 221 -10.48 -22.18 -3.47
CA GLY A 221 -9.49 -21.53 -4.33
C GLY A 221 -8.28 -22.41 -4.61
N ARG A 222 -7.77 -22.32 -5.82
CA ARG A 222 -6.58 -23.04 -6.28
C ARG A 222 -5.87 -22.23 -7.36
N LEU A 223 -4.54 -22.35 -7.44
CA LEU A 223 -3.82 -21.84 -8.59
C LEU A 223 -3.85 -22.91 -9.68
N GLY A 224 -4.32 -22.55 -10.87
CA GLY A 224 -4.44 -23.47 -11.99
C GLY A 224 -3.07 -23.84 -12.54
N ASN A 225 -2.64 -23.19 -13.60
CA ASN A 225 -1.38 -23.50 -14.28
C ASN A 225 -0.20 -22.75 -13.65
N ILE A 226 0.64 -23.42 -12.86
CA ILE A 226 1.84 -22.84 -12.25
C ILE A 226 3.00 -22.95 -13.24
N THR A 227 3.19 -21.91 -14.06
CA THR A 227 4.32 -21.82 -14.98
C THR A 227 5.56 -21.21 -14.30
N ALA A 228 6.76 -21.43 -14.86
CA ALA A 228 8.00 -20.80 -14.39
C ALA A 228 7.87 -19.25 -14.36
N VAL A 229 7.22 -18.67 -15.38
CA VAL A 229 6.97 -17.20 -15.43
C VAL A 229 6.02 -16.79 -14.32
N GLY A 230 4.98 -17.57 -14.03
CA GLY A 230 4.08 -17.32 -12.92
C GLY A 230 4.78 -17.31 -11.56
N VAL A 231 5.71 -18.24 -11.33
CA VAL A 231 6.54 -18.27 -10.13
C VAL A 231 7.40 -17.00 -10.01
N VAL A 232 8.03 -16.56 -11.12
CA VAL A 232 8.82 -15.32 -11.15
C VAL A 232 7.95 -14.11 -10.82
N ILE A 233 6.72 -14.06 -11.31
CA ILE A 233 5.76 -12.99 -10.98
C ILE A 233 5.40 -12.98 -9.50
N ILE A 234 5.10 -14.14 -8.91
CA ILE A 234 4.81 -14.22 -7.46
C ILE A 234 6.03 -13.75 -6.66
N PHE A 235 7.23 -14.20 -7.03
CA PHE A 235 8.47 -13.78 -6.37
C PHE A 235 8.70 -12.27 -6.49
N TYR A 236 8.54 -11.70 -7.67
CA TYR A 236 8.63 -10.26 -7.89
C TYR A 236 7.63 -9.49 -7.00
N LEU A 237 6.37 -9.91 -6.99
CA LEU A 237 5.34 -9.28 -6.17
C LEU A 237 5.62 -9.44 -4.65
N ALA A 238 6.21 -10.56 -4.24
CA ALA A 238 6.66 -10.76 -2.87
C ALA A 238 7.79 -9.80 -2.52
N MET A 239 8.78 -9.62 -3.42
CA MET A 239 9.86 -8.64 -3.25
C MET A 239 9.32 -7.20 -3.19
N VAL A 240 8.38 -6.84 -4.05
CA VAL A 240 7.70 -5.53 -3.99
C VAL A 240 7.08 -5.32 -2.61
N SER A 241 6.36 -6.31 -2.09
CA SER A 241 5.75 -6.21 -0.75
C SER A 241 6.79 -6.16 0.36
N ALA A 242 7.79 -7.04 0.32
CA ALA A 242 8.84 -7.10 1.32
C ALA A 242 9.60 -5.76 1.44
N VAL A 243 10.00 -5.18 0.32
CA VAL A 243 10.77 -3.94 0.29
C VAL A 243 9.91 -2.74 0.63
N ALA A 244 8.79 -2.55 -0.10
CA ALA A 244 7.99 -1.33 0.04
C ALA A 244 7.36 -1.20 1.43
N TYR A 245 6.71 -2.25 1.93
CA TYR A 245 6.08 -2.19 3.26
C TYR A 245 7.08 -2.12 4.40
N THR A 246 8.24 -2.80 4.28
CA THR A 246 9.29 -2.68 5.28
C THR A 246 9.86 -1.26 5.34
N LEU A 247 10.16 -0.65 4.18
CA LEU A 247 10.60 0.74 4.11
C LEU A 247 9.54 1.68 4.66
N TRP A 248 8.27 1.49 4.31
CA TRP A 248 7.17 2.31 4.80
C TRP A 248 7.01 2.20 6.32
N SER A 249 7.10 0.99 6.87
CA SER A 249 7.07 0.77 8.33
C SER A 249 8.26 1.44 9.03
N VAL A 250 9.45 1.41 8.43
CA VAL A 250 10.62 2.13 8.94
C VAL A 250 10.41 3.64 8.90
N LEU A 251 9.82 4.19 7.83
CA LEU A 251 9.50 5.62 7.75
C LEU A 251 8.47 6.02 8.82
N LEU A 252 7.44 5.22 9.03
CA LEU A 252 6.42 5.45 10.07
C LEU A 252 6.96 5.34 11.49
N ALA A 253 8.01 4.54 11.71
CA ALA A 253 8.66 4.45 13.02
C ALA A 253 9.35 5.75 13.45
N TRP A 254 9.81 6.55 12.48
CA TRP A 254 10.62 7.75 12.73
C TRP A 254 9.94 9.06 12.36
N ASN A 255 8.77 9.03 11.73
CA ASN A 255 8.06 10.21 11.26
C ASN A 255 6.58 10.16 11.65
N ASP A 256 5.94 11.31 11.62
CA ASP A 256 4.49 11.41 11.76
C ASP A 256 3.79 10.74 10.57
N VAL A 257 2.64 10.14 10.83
CA VAL A 257 1.84 9.45 9.79
C VAL A 257 1.51 10.42 8.66
N SER A 258 1.06 11.63 8.97
CA SER A 258 0.72 12.64 7.96
C SER A 258 1.88 13.00 7.05
N LYS A 259 3.11 13.03 7.60
CA LYS A 259 4.33 13.35 6.83
C LYS A 259 4.69 12.27 5.83
N VAL A 260 4.39 11.01 6.14
CA VAL A 260 4.68 9.86 5.28
C VAL A 260 3.52 9.59 4.33
N ALA A 261 2.29 9.50 4.85
CA ALA A 261 1.11 9.11 4.10
C ALA A 261 0.76 10.06 2.94
N ILE A 262 1.11 11.35 3.03
CA ILE A 262 0.89 12.30 1.95
C ILE A 262 1.61 11.89 0.65
N PHE A 263 2.78 11.22 0.75
CA PHE A 263 3.48 10.70 -0.43
C PHE A 263 2.74 9.54 -1.07
N GLY A 264 1.84 8.86 -0.35
CA GLY A 264 1.01 7.79 -0.87
C GLY A 264 0.14 8.22 -2.07
N PHE A 265 -0.16 9.50 -2.21
CA PHE A 265 -0.84 10.03 -3.41
C PHE A 265 -0.02 9.91 -4.71
N VAL A 266 1.29 9.65 -4.62
CA VAL A 266 2.16 9.35 -5.78
C VAL A 266 1.87 7.94 -6.33
N ASN A 267 1.40 7.01 -5.49
CA ASN A 267 1.17 5.62 -5.89
C ASN A 267 0.17 5.49 -7.08
N PRO A 268 -1.03 6.10 -7.07
CA PRO A 268 -1.94 6.03 -8.22
C PRO A 268 -1.33 6.60 -9.50
N LEU A 269 -0.52 7.66 -9.41
CA LEU A 269 0.19 8.24 -10.58
C LEU A 269 1.16 7.21 -11.17
N CYS A 270 1.99 6.60 -10.31
CA CYS A 270 2.91 5.55 -10.73
C CYS A 270 2.16 4.35 -11.32
N SER A 271 1.02 3.96 -10.72
CA SER A 271 0.21 2.85 -11.20
C SER A 271 -0.32 3.10 -12.62
N VAL A 272 -0.83 4.29 -12.91
CA VAL A 272 -1.31 4.65 -14.25
C VAL A 272 -0.17 4.62 -15.27
N ILE A 273 0.96 5.26 -14.96
CA ILE A 273 2.12 5.31 -15.85
C ILE A 273 2.67 3.90 -16.14
N LEU A 274 2.87 3.09 -15.09
CA LEU A 274 3.41 1.74 -15.23
C LEU A 274 2.43 0.78 -15.90
N SER A 275 1.12 0.91 -15.64
CA SER A 275 0.10 0.13 -16.34
C SER A 275 0.09 0.46 -17.84
N ALA A 276 0.22 1.72 -18.19
CA ALA A 276 0.30 2.13 -19.59
C ALA A 276 1.54 1.57 -20.33
N LEU A 277 2.69 1.59 -19.67
CA LEU A 277 3.93 1.06 -20.22
C LEU A 277 3.91 -0.47 -20.34
N ILE A 278 3.43 -1.16 -19.31
CA ILE A 278 3.43 -2.64 -19.25
C ILE A 278 2.30 -3.24 -20.12
N LEU A 279 1.13 -2.57 -20.16
CA LEU A 279 -0.03 -3.03 -20.91
C LEU A 279 -0.13 -2.40 -22.31
N GLY A 280 0.80 -1.51 -22.69
CA GLY A 280 0.85 -0.86 -24.00
C GLY A 280 -0.13 0.30 -24.19
N GLU A 281 -0.73 0.83 -23.10
CA GLU A 281 -1.74 1.90 -23.14
C GLU A 281 -1.13 3.31 -23.06
N VAL A 282 0.00 3.55 -23.74
CA VAL A 282 0.83 4.78 -23.61
C VAL A 282 0.04 6.08 -23.86
N LYS A 283 -0.85 6.09 -24.87
CA LYS A 283 -1.65 7.28 -25.21
C LYS A 283 -2.61 7.70 -24.09
N GLN A 284 -3.01 6.78 -23.23
CA GLN A 284 -3.92 7.06 -22.11
C GLN A 284 -3.21 7.65 -20.90
N ALA A 285 -1.93 7.34 -20.70
CA ALA A 285 -1.17 7.80 -19.55
C ALA A 285 -0.47 9.16 -19.76
N PHE A 286 0.00 9.44 -20.98
CA PHE A 286 0.71 10.67 -21.30
C PHE A 286 -0.20 11.68 -22.01
N ASN A 287 -1.02 12.37 -21.23
CA ASN A 287 -1.93 13.40 -21.70
C ASN A 287 -1.89 14.62 -20.74
N THR A 288 -2.54 15.70 -21.12
CA THR A 288 -2.61 16.95 -20.33
C THR A 288 -3.07 16.70 -18.89
N GLY A 289 -3.99 15.76 -18.68
CA GLY A 289 -4.48 15.47 -17.35
C GLY A 289 -3.51 14.73 -16.47
N SER A 290 -2.67 13.87 -17.02
CA SER A 290 -1.59 13.26 -16.24
C SER A 290 -0.63 14.32 -15.72
N LEU A 291 -0.35 15.36 -16.54
CA LEU A 291 0.46 16.51 -16.11
C LEU A 291 -0.24 17.31 -15.00
N VAL A 292 -1.54 17.61 -15.17
CA VAL A 292 -2.34 18.33 -14.15
C VAL A 292 -2.41 17.52 -12.85
N ALA A 293 -2.64 16.21 -12.94
CA ALA A 293 -2.66 15.32 -11.77
C ALA A 293 -1.31 15.34 -11.03
N LEU A 294 -0.20 15.25 -11.76
CA LEU A 294 1.14 15.32 -11.18
C LEU A 294 1.37 16.64 -10.45
N LEU A 295 1.00 17.77 -11.06
CA LEU A 295 1.13 19.11 -10.45
C LEU A 295 0.29 19.23 -9.18
N LEU A 296 -0.97 18.74 -9.18
CA LEU A 296 -1.83 18.75 -8.02
C LEU A 296 -1.25 17.93 -6.86
N VAL A 297 -0.79 16.70 -7.15
CA VAL A 297 -0.17 15.82 -6.13
C VAL A 297 1.10 16.43 -5.57
N CYS A 298 2.00 16.91 -6.43
CA CYS A 298 3.26 17.53 -5.99
C CYS A 298 3.01 18.79 -5.15
N THR A 299 2.04 19.62 -5.52
CA THR A 299 1.63 20.81 -4.75
C THR A 299 1.05 20.40 -3.39
N GLY A 300 0.21 19.37 -3.34
CA GLY A 300 -0.35 18.84 -2.09
C GLY A 300 0.74 18.34 -1.15
N ILE A 301 1.70 17.55 -1.67
CA ILE A 301 2.86 17.06 -0.91
C ILE A 301 3.69 18.23 -0.38
N TYR A 302 3.96 19.23 -1.20
CA TYR A 302 4.74 20.41 -0.82
C TYR A 302 4.05 21.17 0.33
N ILE A 303 2.75 21.46 0.22
CA ILE A 303 1.97 22.19 1.22
C ILE A 303 1.99 21.49 2.59
N VAL A 304 1.83 20.16 2.61
CA VAL A 304 1.83 19.39 3.88
C VAL A 304 3.21 19.39 4.52
N ASN A 305 4.28 19.27 3.71
CA ASN A 305 5.65 19.19 4.20
C ASN A 305 6.34 20.54 4.40
N CYS A 306 5.72 21.65 3.93
CA CYS A 306 6.26 22.98 4.12
C CYS A 306 6.27 23.35 5.61
N LYS A 307 7.44 23.75 6.14
CA LYS A 307 7.54 24.20 7.54
C LYS A 307 6.61 25.41 7.76
N ALA A 308 5.83 25.38 8.83
CA ALA A 308 5.17 26.59 9.29
C ALA A 308 6.24 27.65 9.56
N LYS A 309 6.17 28.86 8.93
CA LYS A 309 6.88 30.00 9.45
C LYS A 309 6.44 30.14 10.91
N GLN A 310 7.34 29.91 11.86
CA GLN A 310 7.09 30.33 13.22
C GLN A 310 6.78 31.84 13.14
N LYS A 311 5.55 32.22 13.45
CA LYS A 311 5.26 33.59 13.82
C LYS A 311 6.01 33.83 15.15
N ASN A 312 7.10 34.58 15.08
CA ASN A 312 7.69 35.22 16.24
C ASN A 312 6.66 36.13 16.90
#